data_1f7966d908694e4b6d898407a786fe34
#
_entry.id   1f7966d908694e4b6d898407a786fe34
#
_cell.length_a   1.000
_cell.length_b   1.000
_cell.length_c   1.000
_cell.angle_alpha   90.00
_cell.angle_beta   90.00
_cell.angle_gamma   90.00
#
_symmetry.space_group_name_H-M   'P 1'
#
loop_
_entity.id
_entity.type
_entity.pdbx_description
1 polymer ?
#
loop_
_entity_poly.entity_id
_entity_poly.type
_entity_poly.pdbx_seq_one_letter_code
_entity_poly.pdbx_strand_id
1 'polypeptide(L)'
;GGAELMVKEGVLKKPDVDAIFGLHIKSGLEVGQINIKSEGIMAAVNSFRIDIKGKQSHGSRPWNSVDPIVTASQMVNNLQTIVSRNMDLTNAPVVVTVGAIHGGVRSNIIPESVYMLGTIRTFDASMKEQVHERIRKIVQTTAEANNATATIDINNGYPVTYNDPKLYNEMFPTFERIAGKENVNIIKAVTGAEDFSFFQQKVPGIYFFIGGIPKGFDPTKVADHHTPDFYVDDSGMLLGMK
;
A
#
# COMPACT_ATOMS: atom_id res chain seq x y z
N GLY A 1 5.30 -1.44 12.12
CA GLY A 1 6.29 -2.52 12.08
C GLY A 1 7.50 -2.26 12.95
N GLY A 2 8.37 -3.25 13.04
CA GLY A 2 9.56 -3.20 13.90
C GLY A 2 10.57 -2.14 13.47
N ALA A 3 10.70 -1.87 12.17
CA ALA A 3 11.68 -0.92 11.63
C ALA A 3 11.50 0.50 12.15
N GLU A 4 10.26 0.99 12.28
CA GLU A 4 9.99 2.32 12.83
C GLU A 4 10.48 2.43 14.28
N LEU A 5 10.23 1.40 15.10
CA LEU A 5 10.69 1.35 16.48
C LEU A 5 12.22 1.32 16.55
N MET A 6 12.86 0.47 15.75
CA MET A 6 14.32 0.39 15.67
C MET A 6 14.96 1.74 15.30
N VAL A 7 14.36 2.47 14.36
CA VAL A 7 14.81 3.83 13.98
C VAL A 7 14.67 4.80 15.19
N LYS A 8 13.55 4.75 15.91
CA LYS A 8 13.32 5.57 17.11
C LYS A 8 14.31 5.24 18.23
N GLU A 9 14.69 3.99 18.37
CA GLU A 9 15.69 3.51 19.34
C GLU A 9 17.13 3.79 18.90
N GLY A 10 17.34 4.35 17.70
CA GLY A 10 18.64 4.83 17.25
C GLY A 10 19.52 3.80 16.59
N VAL A 11 18.94 2.73 15.98
CA VAL A 11 19.70 1.67 15.30
C VAL A 11 20.60 2.18 14.18
N LEU A 12 20.30 3.35 13.60
CA LEU A 12 21.10 3.98 12.54
C LEU A 12 22.21 4.90 13.08
N LYS A 13 22.44 4.88 14.39
CA LYS A 13 23.45 5.71 15.08
C LYS A 13 24.40 4.84 15.90
N LYS A 14 25.68 5.28 16.00
CA LYS A 14 26.73 4.64 16.83
C LYS A 14 27.02 3.16 16.46
N PRO A 15 27.59 2.93 15.26
CA PRO A 15 28.07 3.93 14.27
C PRO A 15 26.94 4.56 13.47
N ASP A 16 27.18 5.73 12.90
CA ASP A 16 26.28 6.31 11.92
C ASP A 16 26.24 5.42 10.66
N VAL A 17 25.04 5.25 10.11
CA VAL A 17 24.81 4.42 8.93
C VAL A 17 24.69 5.31 7.70
N ASP A 18 25.53 5.09 6.69
CA ASP A 18 25.56 5.85 5.44
C ASP A 18 24.59 5.30 4.39
N ALA A 19 24.36 3.98 4.40
CA ALA A 19 23.45 3.29 3.49
C ALA A 19 22.90 2.02 4.14
N ILE A 20 21.72 1.58 3.68
CA ILE A 20 21.08 0.36 4.17
C ILE A 20 20.56 -0.50 3.03
N PHE A 21 20.67 -1.82 3.19
CA PHE A 21 20.18 -2.78 2.23
C PHE A 21 19.17 -3.72 2.91
N GLY A 22 18.06 -4.00 2.21
CA GLY A 22 17.07 -4.97 2.61
C GLY A 22 16.76 -5.93 1.47
N LEU A 23 16.57 -7.20 1.78
CA LEU A 23 16.14 -8.19 0.82
C LEU A 23 14.90 -8.93 1.30
N HIS A 24 14.07 -9.33 0.35
CA HIS A 24 12.91 -10.18 0.61
C HIS A 24 12.90 -11.38 -0.34
N ILE A 25 12.66 -12.56 0.19
CA ILE A 25 12.49 -13.77 -0.63
C ILE A 25 11.13 -13.68 -1.35
N LYS A 26 11.13 -13.96 -2.66
CA LYS A 26 9.94 -13.94 -3.50
C LYS A 26 9.56 -15.34 -3.94
N SER A 27 8.41 -15.85 -3.51
CA SER A 27 7.92 -17.18 -3.84
C SER A 27 7.72 -17.45 -5.33
N GLY A 28 7.40 -16.45 -6.11
CA GLY A 28 7.22 -16.57 -7.56
C GLY A 28 8.48 -16.26 -8.40
N LEU A 29 9.67 -16.27 -7.79
CA LEU A 29 10.94 -15.98 -8.46
C LEU A 29 11.89 -17.15 -8.26
N GLU A 30 12.59 -17.59 -9.32
CA GLU A 30 13.54 -18.69 -9.23
C GLU A 30 14.80 -18.32 -8.43
N VAL A 31 15.35 -19.29 -7.72
CA VAL A 31 16.63 -19.14 -7.02
C VAL A 31 17.75 -18.71 -7.98
N GLY A 32 18.61 -17.81 -7.53
CA GLY A 32 19.65 -17.22 -8.33
C GLY A 32 19.25 -15.92 -9.03
N GLN A 33 17.97 -15.57 -9.04
CA GLN A 33 17.49 -14.32 -9.64
C GLN A 33 17.31 -13.21 -8.60
N ILE A 34 17.52 -11.97 -9.05
CA ILE A 34 17.26 -10.73 -8.30
C ILE A 34 16.24 -9.90 -9.07
N ASN A 35 15.22 -9.42 -8.39
CA ASN A 35 14.28 -8.44 -8.90
C ASN A 35 14.48 -7.11 -8.17
N ILE A 36 14.75 -6.05 -8.92
CA ILE A 36 15.06 -4.73 -8.36
C ILE A 36 14.48 -3.61 -9.22
N LYS A 37 14.30 -2.44 -8.63
CA LYS A 37 13.86 -1.23 -9.34
C LYS A 37 14.43 0.00 -8.65
N SER A 38 14.88 0.99 -9.41
CA SER A 38 15.19 2.32 -8.90
C SER A 38 13.91 3.05 -8.50
N GLU A 39 14.00 3.95 -7.53
CA GLU A 39 12.86 4.70 -6.99
C GLU A 39 11.82 3.80 -6.28
N GLY A 40 10.54 4.18 -6.32
CA GLY A 40 9.48 3.45 -5.62
C GLY A 40 9.31 2.01 -6.12
N ILE A 41 9.75 1.04 -5.33
CA ILE A 41 9.60 -0.40 -5.64
C ILE A 41 8.34 -1.00 -5.01
N MET A 42 7.96 -0.55 -3.80
CA MET A 42 6.72 -0.96 -3.13
C MET A 42 5.93 0.26 -2.65
N ALA A 43 4.61 0.13 -2.62
CA ALA A 43 3.70 1.23 -2.31
C ALA A 43 3.78 1.68 -0.84
N ALA A 44 3.52 2.96 -0.61
CA ALA A 44 3.00 3.40 0.69
C ALA A 44 1.62 2.79 0.93
N VAL A 45 1.34 2.44 2.17
CA VAL A 45 0.04 1.92 2.60
C VAL A 45 -0.59 2.85 3.62
N ASN A 46 -1.84 3.26 3.35
CA ASN A 46 -2.68 3.95 4.29
C ASN A 46 -4.02 3.24 4.38
N SER A 47 -4.65 3.29 5.53
CA SER A 47 -6.02 2.85 5.71
C SER A 47 -6.90 4.03 6.08
N PHE A 48 -8.19 3.95 5.78
CA PHE A 48 -9.13 4.95 6.24
C PHE A 48 -10.41 4.32 6.79
N ARG A 49 -11.01 5.04 7.71
CA ARG A 49 -12.36 4.79 8.22
C ARG A 49 -13.20 6.04 8.02
N ILE A 50 -14.39 5.87 7.45
CA ILE A 50 -15.39 6.91 7.30
C ILE A 50 -16.63 6.50 8.10
N ASP A 51 -17.04 7.33 9.05
CA ASP A 51 -18.27 7.16 9.81
C ASP A 51 -19.29 8.20 9.35
N ILE A 52 -20.47 7.75 8.91
CA ILE A 52 -21.54 8.59 8.37
C ILE A 52 -22.71 8.49 9.31
N LYS A 53 -23.18 9.64 9.80
CA LYS A 53 -24.35 9.75 10.67
C LYS A 53 -25.49 10.44 9.94
N GLY A 54 -26.61 9.77 9.89
CA GLY A 54 -27.87 10.26 9.36
C GLY A 54 -28.93 10.38 10.46
N LYS A 55 -30.18 10.13 10.07
CA LYS A 55 -31.34 10.12 10.97
C LYS A 55 -32.23 8.94 10.62
N GLN A 56 -32.43 8.05 11.59
CA GLN A 56 -33.25 6.85 11.44
C GLN A 56 -34.73 7.20 11.19
N SER A 57 -35.38 6.38 10.34
CA SER A 57 -36.84 6.41 10.19
C SER A 57 -37.38 5.06 9.66
N HIS A 58 -38.72 4.96 9.61
CA HIS A 58 -39.38 3.88 8.90
C HIS A 58 -39.12 4.00 7.38
N GLY A 59 -38.72 2.91 6.72
CA GLY A 59 -38.36 2.88 5.30
C GLY A 59 -39.46 3.37 4.34
N SER A 60 -40.72 3.33 4.74
CA SER A 60 -41.84 3.90 3.97
C SER A 60 -42.02 5.42 4.11
N ARG A 61 -41.24 6.07 4.98
CA ARG A 61 -41.28 7.51 5.23
C ARG A 61 -39.90 8.17 5.15
N PRO A 62 -39.18 8.02 4.00
CA PRO A 62 -37.81 8.48 3.86
C PRO A 62 -37.64 10.00 4.02
N TRP A 63 -38.69 10.79 3.74
CA TRP A 63 -38.68 12.24 3.93
C TRP A 63 -38.52 12.70 5.37
N ASN A 64 -38.70 11.80 6.37
CA ASN A 64 -38.48 12.07 7.79
C ASN A 64 -37.06 11.69 8.26
N SER A 65 -36.25 11.19 7.36
CA SER A 65 -34.90 10.68 7.65
C SER A 65 -33.79 11.52 7.01
N VAL A 66 -32.56 11.13 7.33
CA VAL A 66 -31.36 11.40 6.56
C VAL A 66 -30.71 10.04 6.33
N ASP A 67 -30.69 9.58 5.08
CA ASP A 67 -30.29 8.22 4.75
C ASP A 67 -28.77 8.06 4.61
N PRO A 68 -28.08 7.42 5.59
CA PRO A 68 -26.64 7.25 5.52
C PRO A 68 -26.21 6.16 4.53
N ILE A 69 -27.11 5.23 4.13
CA ILE A 69 -26.79 4.20 3.13
C ILE A 69 -26.71 4.84 1.75
N VAL A 70 -27.66 5.70 1.40
CA VAL A 70 -27.63 6.45 0.14
C VAL A 70 -26.41 7.36 0.09
N THR A 71 -26.13 8.07 1.19
CA THR A 71 -24.95 8.92 1.32
C THR A 71 -23.65 8.13 1.12
N ALA A 72 -23.51 6.96 1.75
CA ALA A 72 -22.34 6.09 1.61
C ALA A 72 -22.16 5.60 0.17
N SER A 73 -23.25 5.22 -0.50
CA SER A 73 -23.19 4.73 -1.90
C SER A 73 -22.69 5.82 -2.85
N GLN A 74 -23.13 7.07 -2.66
CA GLN A 74 -22.63 8.23 -3.42
C GLN A 74 -21.16 8.50 -3.13
N MET A 75 -20.73 8.42 -1.85
CA MET A 75 -19.32 8.57 -1.48
C MET A 75 -18.45 7.53 -2.18
N VAL A 76 -18.86 6.25 -2.22
CA VAL A 76 -18.10 5.20 -2.93
C VAL A 76 -17.89 5.58 -4.40
N ASN A 77 -18.93 6.02 -5.10
CA ASN A 77 -18.83 6.45 -6.49
C ASN A 77 -17.93 7.67 -6.65
N ASN A 78 -18.08 8.68 -5.79
CA ASN A 78 -17.28 9.89 -5.84
C ASN A 78 -15.80 9.61 -5.55
N LEU A 79 -15.47 8.71 -4.62
CA LEU A 79 -14.10 8.33 -4.30
C LEU A 79 -13.37 7.72 -5.51
N GLN A 80 -14.08 7.01 -6.43
CA GLN A 80 -13.48 6.49 -7.66
C GLN A 80 -12.96 7.61 -8.57
N THR A 81 -13.53 8.82 -8.49
CA THR A 81 -13.10 9.95 -9.31
C THR A 81 -11.72 10.48 -8.92
N ILE A 82 -11.23 10.18 -7.73
CA ILE A 82 -9.88 10.56 -7.29
C ILE A 82 -8.85 10.01 -8.26
N VAL A 83 -8.85 8.68 -8.45
CA VAL A 83 -7.90 8.01 -9.32
C VAL A 83 -8.20 8.32 -10.79
N SER A 84 -9.48 8.22 -11.19
CA SER A 84 -9.84 8.29 -12.61
C SER A 84 -9.87 9.71 -13.20
N ARG A 85 -9.88 10.79 -12.39
CA ARG A 85 -10.06 12.17 -12.85
C ARG A 85 -9.12 13.20 -12.21
N ASN A 86 -8.46 12.87 -11.08
CA ASN A 86 -7.71 13.87 -10.34
C ASN A 86 -6.21 13.53 -10.17
N MET A 87 -5.81 12.28 -10.45
CA MET A 87 -4.41 11.86 -10.33
C MET A 87 -3.76 11.72 -11.70
N ASP A 88 -2.54 12.22 -11.83
CA ASP A 88 -1.70 11.96 -12.99
C ASP A 88 -1.03 10.60 -12.85
N LEU A 89 -1.67 9.57 -13.43
CA LEU A 89 -1.18 8.19 -13.39
C LEU A 89 0.07 7.96 -14.24
N THR A 90 0.50 8.95 -15.03
CA THR A 90 1.78 8.88 -15.76
C THR A 90 2.97 9.19 -14.85
N ASN A 91 2.74 9.96 -13.77
CA ASN A 91 3.73 10.22 -12.73
C ASN A 91 3.94 8.99 -11.83
N ALA A 92 2.86 8.50 -11.20
CA ALA A 92 2.94 7.30 -10.37
C ALA A 92 1.55 6.63 -10.22
N PRO A 93 1.50 5.31 -10.01
CA PRO A 93 0.25 4.60 -9.74
C PRO A 93 -0.39 5.03 -8.43
N VAL A 94 -1.73 5.05 -8.41
CA VAL A 94 -2.55 5.29 -7.21
C VAL A 94 -3.68 4.28 -7.16
N VAL A 95 -3.96 3.75 -5.97
CA VAL A 95 -5.13 2.90 -5.72
C VAL A 95 -5.88 3.44 -4.51
N VAL A 96 -7.21 3.59 -4.66
CA VAL A 96 -8.14 3.91 -3.57
C VAL A 96 -9.26 2.87 -3.61
N THR A 97 -9.41 2.13 -2.51
CA THR A 97 -10.39 1.05 -2.43
C THR A 97 -11.23 1.20 -1.17
N VAL A 98 -12.56 1.17 -1.31
CA VAL A 98 -13.47 0.88 -0.20
C VAL A 98 -13.64 -0.63 -0.13
N GLY A 99 -13.10 -1.25 0.90
CA GLY A 99 -13.08 -2.71 1.05
C GLY A 99 -14.28 -3.25 1.85
N ALA A 100 -14.90 -2.39 2.68
CA ALA A 100 -16.07 -2.79 3.47
C ALA A 100 -17.02 -1.61 3.71
N ILE A 101 -18.32 -1.94 3.74
CA ILE A 101 -19.40 -1.03 4.15
C ILE A 101 -20.29 -1.79 5.14
N HIS A 102 -20.61 -1.15 6.27
CA HIS A 102 -21.43 -1.72 7.32
C HIS A 102 -22.52 -0.74 7.74
N GLY A 103 -23.76 -1.20 7.69
CA GLY A 103 -24.93 -0.42 8.12
C GLY A 103 -26.24 -1.10 7.78
N GLY A 104 -27.30 -0.68 8.46
CA GLY A 104 -28.61 -1.27 8.32
C GLY A 104 -28.82 -2.53 9.18
N VAL A 105 -30.07 -2.78 9.57
CA VAL A 105 -30.49 -3.93 10.40
C VAL A 105 -31.67 -4.67 9.79
N ARG A 106 -32.61 -3.94 9.16
CA ARG A 106 -33.84 -4.49 8.57
C ARG A 106 -34.21 -3.74 7.31
N SER A 107 -34.87 -4.44 6.38
CA SER A 107 -35.29 -3.89 5.08
C SER A 107 -36.26 -2.71 5.15
N ASN A 108 -36.99 -2.58 6.23
CA ASN A 108 -38.01 -1.53 6.43
C ASN A 108 -37.56 -0.40 7.35
N ILE A 109 -36.26 -0.28 7.65
CA ILE A 109 -35.69 0.77 8.52
C ILE A 109 -34.52 1.42 7.78
N ILE A 110 -34.54 2.75 7.65
CA ILE A 110 -33.40 3.56 7.33
C ILE A 110 -32.55 3.68 8.60
N PRO A 111 -31.28 3.25 8.62
CA PRO A 111 -30.48 3.22 9.84
C PRO A 111 -30.03 4.62 10.28
N GLU A 112 -29.53 4.73 11.49
CA GLU A 112 -28.96 5.99 12.00
C GLU A 112 -27.56 6.24 11.47
N SER A 113 -26.77 5.19 11.20
CA SER A 113 -25.38 5.32 10.79
C SER A 113 -24.92 4.21 9.85
N VAL A 114 -23.86 4.52 9.11
CA VAL A 114 -23.07 3.60 8.26
C VAL A 114 -21.60 3.91 8.48
N TYR A 115 -20.73 2.89 8.44
CA TYR A 115 -19.31 3.14 8.33
C TYR A 115 -18.69 2.37 7.16
N MET A 116 -17.59 2.92 6.64
CA MET A 116 -16.82 2.33 5.57
C MET A 116 -15.34 2.19 5.99
N LEU A 117 -14.70 1.12 5.52
CA LEU A 117 -13.27 0.88 5.68
C LEU A 117 -12.63 0.79 4.31
N GLY A 118 -11.45 1.40 4.17
CA GLY A 118 -10.75 1.38 2.90
C GLY A 118 -9.23 1.45 3.03
N THR A 119 -8.58 1.36 1.88
CA THR A 119 -7.13 1.40 1.76
C THR A 119 -6.70 2.31 0.62
N ILE A 120 -5.53 2.91 0.79
CA ILE A 120 -4.87 3.76 -0.19
C ILE A 120 -3.49 3.18 -0.46
N ARG A 121 -3.08 3.15 -1.74
CA ARG A 121 -1.72 2.84 -2.17
C ARG A 121 -1.20 3.95 -3.06
N THR A 122 -0.01 4.44 -2.77
CA THR A 122 0.66 5.50 -3.54
C THR A 122 2.14 5.21 -3.64
N PHE A 123 2.79 5.73 -4.68
CA PHE A 123 4.24 5.60 -4.90
C PHE A 123 4.95 6.96 -4.90
N ASP A 124 4.21 8.03 -4.68
CA ASP A 124 4.70 9.40 -4.62
C ASP A 124 4.11 10.13 -3.42
N ALA A 125 4.95 10.90 -2.70
CA ALA A 125 4.54 11.57 -1.47
C ALA A 125 3.56 12.72 -1.73
N SER A 126 3.75 13.47 -2.82
CA SER A 126 2.86 14.59 -3.16
C SER A 126 1.50 14.10 -3.60
N MET A 127 1.45 13.02 -4.39
CA MET A 127 0.19 12.37 -4.78
C MET A 127 -0.54 11.78 -3.57
N LYS A 128 0.19 11.25 -2.57
CA LYS A 128 -0.41 10.78 -1.32
C LYS A 128 -1.20 11.90 -0.63
N GLU A 129 -0.58 13.07 -0.44
CA GLU A 129 -1.25 14.19 0.20
C GLU A 129 -2.46 14.67 -0.60
N GLN A 130 -2.35 14.76 -1.93
CA GLN A 130 -3.47 15.09 -2.81
C GLN A 130 -4.64 14.11 -2.66
N VAL A 131 -4.36 12.79 -2.59
CA VAL A 131 -5.38 11.77 -2.35
C VAL A 131 -6.07 11.98 -1.02
N HIS A 132 -5.30 12.21 0.06
CA HIS A 132 -5.84 12.44 1.40
C HIS A 132 -6.76 13.68 1.44
N GLU A 133 -6.34 14.78 0.84
CA GLU A 133 -7.17 16.00 0.74
C GLU A 133 -8.45 15.76 -0.05
N ARG A 134 -8.35 15.07 -1.20
CA ARG A 134 -9.51 14.75 -2.03
C ARG A 134 -10.51 13.85 -1.31
N ILE A 135 -10.04 12.83 -0.58
CA ILE A 135 -10.92 11.95 0.19
C ILE A 135 -11.67 12.78 1.25
N ARG A 136 -10.96 13.60 2.05
CA ARG A 136 -11.59 14.46 3.07
C ARG A 136 -12.65 15.39 2.46
N LYS A 137 -12.31 16.02 1.33
CA LYS A 137 -13.25 16.92 0.63
C LYS A 137 -14.49 16.17 0.15
N ILE A 138 -14.33 15.02 -0.51
CA ILE A 138 -15.45 14.22 -1.00
C ILE A 138 -16.35 13.78 0.15
N VAL A 139 -15.77 13.29 1.24
CA VAL A 139 -16.51 12.82 2.42
C VAL A 139 -17.37 13.96 2.98
N GLN A 140 -16.76 15.11 3.21
CA GLN A 140 -17.46 16.26 3.77
C GLN A 140 -18.57 16.76 2.84
N THR A 141 -18.25 17.04 1.58
CA THR A 141 -19.23 17.66 0.65
C THR A 141 -20.36 16.70 0.28
N THR A 142 -20.09 15.38 0.20
CA THR A 142 -21.15 14.40 -0.08
C THR A 142 -22.08 14.25 1.14
N ALA A 143 -21.56 14.30 2.37
CA ALA A 143 -22.39 14.28 3.57
C ALA A 143 -23.27 15.53 3.63
N GLU A 144 -22.71 16.71 3.44
CA GLU A 144 -23.44 17.99 3.44
C GLU A 144 -24.56 18.02 2.40
N ALA A 145 -24.30 17.56 1.17
CA ALA A 145 -25.29 17.49 0.10
C ALA A 145 -26.49 16.58 0.43
N ASN A 146 -26.32 15.64 1.35
CA ASN A 146 -27.37 14.72 1.82
C ASN A 146 -27.92 15.08 3.21
N ASN A 147 -27.59 16.24 3.76
CA ASN A 147 -27.92 16.66 5.14
C ASN A 147 -27.40 15.68 6.21
N ALA A 148 -26.43 14.84 5.89
CA ALA A 148 -25.76 13.94 6.80
C ALA A 148 -24.50 14.61 7.41
N THR A 149 -23.93 13.99 8.43
CA THR A 149 -22.59 14.32 8.90
C THR A 149 -21.65 13.14 8.68
N ALA A 150 -20.39 13.42 8.38
CA ALA A 150 -19.40 12.37 8.26
C ALA A 150 -18.07 12.78 8.89
N THR A 151 -17.39 11.81 9.46
CA THR A 151 -16.01 11.94 9.92
C THR A 151 -15.13 10.96 9.18
N ILE A 152 -13.87 11.32 8.99
CA ILE A 152 -12.88 10.45 8.39
C ILE A 152 -11.60 10.43 9.22
N ASP A 153 -11.12 9.24 9.49
CA ASP A 153 -9.78 8.98 10.01
C ASP A 153 -8.93 8.30 8.94
N ILE A 154 -7.72 8.84 8.70
CA ILE A 154 -6.75 8.24 7.78
C ILE A 154 -5.50 7.89 8.59
N ASN A 155 -5.25 6.59 8.71
CA ASN A 155 -4.08 6.06 9.39
C ASN A 155 -2.94 5.91 8.37
N ASN A 156 -1.83 6.62 8.61
CA ASN A 156 -0.60 6.46 7.85
C ASN A 156 0.10 5.18 8.32
N GLY A 157 0.18 4.20 7.43
CA GLY A 157 0.97 2.99 7.62
C GLY A 157 2.40 3.16 7.13
N TYR A 158 2.87 2.25 6.29
CA TYR A 158 4.25 2.28 5.79
C TYR A 158 4.44 3.33 4.70
N PRO A 159 5.57 4.07 4.70
CA PRO A 159 5.99 4.90 3.58
C PRO A 159 6.23 4.09 2.30
N VAL A 160 6.50 4.79 1.19
CA VAL A 160 7.01 4.15 -0.04
C VAL A 160 8.34 3.48 0.27
N THR A 161 8.50 2.21 -0.09
CA THR A 161 9.81 1.57 -0.14
C THR A 161 10.53 2.11 -1.37
N TYR A 162 11.48 3.02 -1.14
CA TYR A 162 12.08 3.87 -2.15
C TYR A 162 13.58 3.62 -2.26
N ASN A 163 14.00 3.05 -3.38
CA ASN A 163 15.40 2.82 -3.67
C ASN A 163 16.05 4.11 -4.16
N ASP A 164 17.03 4.62 -3.41
CA ASP A 164 17.77 5.82 -3.76
C ASP A 164 18.43 5.66 -5.14
N PRO A 165 18.15 6.55 -6.13
CA PRO A 165 18.64 6.38 -7.49
C PRO A 165 20.18 6.44 -7.61
N LYS A 166 20.85 7.23 -6.76
CA LYS A 166 22.31 7.33 -6.78
C LYS A 166 22.92 6.03 -6.27
N LEU A 167 22.49 5.58 -5.10
CA LEU A 167 22.96 4.32 -4.52
C LEU A 167 22.60 3.13 -5.42
N TYR A 168 21.42 3.14 -6.04
CA TYR A 168 21.01 2.13 -7.02
C TYR A 168 21.99 2.04 -8.19
N ASN A 169 22.35 3.18 -8.82
CA ASN A 169 23.28 3.21 -9.94
C ASN A 169 24.70 2.77 -9.54
N GLU A 170 25.14 3.12 -8.36
CA GLU A 170 26.46 2.72 -7.82
C GLU A 170 26.52 1.20 -7.55
N MET A 171 25.41 0.62 -7.05
CA MET A 171 25.38 -0.77 -6.62
C MET A 171 24.89 -1.75 -7.70
N PHE A 172 24.21 -1.28 -8.75
CA PHE A 172 23.66 -2.14 -9.79
C PHE A 172 24.70 -3.06 -10.45
N PRO A 173 25.92 -2.59 -10.78
CA PRO A 173 26.99 -3.48 -11.30
C PRO A 173 27.40 -4.59 -10.31
N THR A 174 27.24 -4.35 -9.00
CA THR A 174 27.52 -5.37 -7.98
C THR A 174 26.47 -6.49 -8.01
N PHE A 175 25.18 -6.15 -8.15
CA PHE A 175 24.14 -7.16 -8.34
C PHE A 175 24.37 -8.00 -9.59
N GLU A 176 24.72 -7.38 -10.72
CA GLU A 176 25.07 -8.11 -11.96
C GLU A 176 26.29 -9.02 -11.78
N ARG A 177 27.31 -8.55 -11.06
CA ARG A 177 28.54 -9.34 -10.81
C ARG A 177 28.28 -10.56 -9.93
N ILE A 178 27.36 -10.43 -8.93
CA ILE A 178 27.08 -11.49 -7.95
C ILE A 178 26.10 -12.52 -8.52
N ALA A 179 25.01 -12.08 -9.15
CA ALA A 179 23.94 -12.94 -9.64
C ALA A 179 24.16 -13.44 -11.08
N GLY A 180 24.96 -12.71 -11.87
CA GLY A 180 25.00 -12.80 -13.33
C GLY A 180 24.02 -11.78 -13.94
N LYS A 181 24.48 -11.13 -15.00
CA LYS A 181 23.73 -10.03 -15.65
C LYS A 181 22.34 -10.46 -16.11
N GLU A 182 22.21 -11.67 -16.60
CA GLU A 182 20.97 -12.28 -17.09
C GLU A 182 19.96 -12.61 -15.96
N ASN A 183 20.43 -12.62 -14.71
CA ASN A 183 19.64 -12.96 -13.54
C ASN A 183 19.19 -11.73 -12.73
N VAL A 184 19.53 -10.51 -13.16
CA VAL A 184 19.08 -9.26 -12.53
C VAL A 184 17.96 -8.65 -13.36
N ASN A 185 16.76 -8.68 -12.84
CA ASN A 185 15.56 -8.21 -13.53
C ASN A 185 15.14 -6.83 -12.99
N ILE A 186 14.99 -5.86 -13.89
CA ILE A 186 14.36 -4.58 -13.56
C ILE A 186 12.86 -4.75 -13.66
N ILE A 187 12.17 -4.65 -12.52
CA ILE A 187 10.74 -4.94 -12.42
C ILE A 187 9.89 -3.66 -12.41
N LYS A 188 8.58 -3.83 -12.60
CA LYS A 188 7.58 -2.80 -12.26
C LYS A 188 7.40 -2.74 -10.74
N ALA A 189 6.99 -1.58 -10.24
CA ALA A 189 6.62 -1.43 -8.84
C ALA A 189 5.46 -2.36 -8.47
N VAL A 190 5.48 -2.86 -7.22
CA VAL A 190 4.43 -3.74 -6.68
C VAL A 190 3.62 -3.01 -5.60
N THR A 191 2.33 -3.33 -5.50
CA THR A 191 1.39 -2.65 -4.59
C THR A 191 1.46 -3.14 -3.14
N GLY A 192 2.32 -4.11 -2.84
CA GLY A 192 2.68 -4.49 -1.47
C GLY A 192 3.38 -3.33 -0.74
N ALA A 193 3.53 -3.45 0.56
CA ALA A 193 4.20 -2.45 1.40
C ALA A 193 5.17 -3.15 2.36
N GLU A 194 6.21 -2.41 2.78
CA GLU A 194 7.31 -2.96 3.58
C GLU A 194 7.77 -1.95 4.61
N ASP A 195 8.00 -2.38 5.85
CA ASP A 195 8.41 -1.47 6.92
C ASP A 195 9.88 -1.04 6.84
N PHE A 196 10.70 -1.72 6.02
CA PHE A 196 12.05 -1.27 5.67
C PHE A 196 12.08 0.18 5.16
N SER A 197 10.97 0.64 4.59
CA SER A 197 10.76 2.03 4.18
C SER A 197 11.03 3.06 5.26
N PHE A 198 10.86 2.74 6.55
CA PHE A 198 11.21 3.65 7.65
C PHE A 198 12.71 3.91 7.76
N PHE A 199 13.55 2.93 7.47
CA PHE A 199 14.99 3.13 7.37
C PHE A 199 15.33 4.04 6.19
N GLN A 200 14.70 3.81 5.03
CA GLN A 200 14.91 4.59 3.81
C GLN A 200 14.44 6.06 3.93
N GLN A 201 13.59 6.38 4.92
CA GLN A 201 13.28 7.77 5.26
C GLN A 201 14.43 8.50 5.97
N LYS A 202 15.48 7.81 6.41
CA LYS A 202 16.57 8.35 7.22
C LYS A 202 17.91 8.30 6.52
N VAL A 203 18.16 7.25 5.75
CA VAL A 203 19.41 7.03 5.03
C VAL A 203 19.12 6.46 3.64
N PRO A 204 20.00 6.69 2.64
CA PRO A 204 19.88 6.03 1.34
C PRO A 204 19.78 4.51 1.51
N GLY A 205 18.84 3.89 0.83
CA GLY A 205 18.61 2.45 0.96
C GLY A 205 18.25 1.78 -0.35
N ILE A 206 18.56 0.50 -0.45
CA ILE A 206 18.12 -0.37 -1.53
C ILE A 206 17.35 -1.54 -0.95
N TYR A 207 16.16 -1.77 -1.48
CA TYR A 207 15.35 -2.94 -1.23
C TYR A 207 15.17 -3.74 -2.52
N PHE A 208 15.34 -5.05 -2.46
CA PHE A 208 15.25 -5.92 -3.62
C PHE A 208 14.69 -7.28 -3.24
N PHE A 209 14.26 -8.04 -4.25
CA PHE A 209 13.75 -9.40 -4.05
C PHE A 209 14.77 -10.41 -4.57
N ILE A 210 14.89 -11.54 -3.86
CA ILE A 210 15.63 -12.72 -4.31
C ILE A 210 14.70 -13.89 -4.53
N GLY A 211 15.08 -14.78 -5.43
CA GLY A 211 14.29 -15.96 -5.75
C GLY A 211 14.21 -16.96 -4.61
N GLY A 212 13.03 -17.56 -4.44
CA GLY A 212 12.73 -18.54 -3.42
C GLY A 212 12.19 -19.88 -3.95
N ILE A 213 12.03 -20.07 -5.27
CA ILE A 213 11.58 -21.34 -5.84
C ILE A 213 12.69 -22.02 -6.65
N PRO A 214 12.71 -23.37 -6.73
CA PRO A 214 13.68 -24.10 -7.53
C PRO A 214 13.58 -23.71 -9.02
N LYS A 215 14.72 -23.80 -9.73
CA LYS A 215 14.76 -23.56 -11.16
C LYS A 215 13.84 -24.51 -11.93
N GLY A 216 13.12 -23.97 -12.90
CA GLY A 216 12.19 -24.73 -13.74
C GLY A 216 10.81 -24.98 -13.12
N PHE A 217 10.56 -24.48 -11.92
CA PHE A 217 9.20 -24.49 -11.36
C PHE A 217 8.31 -23.44 -12.04
N ASP A 218 7.05 -23.79 -12.24
CA ASP A 218 6.05 -22.87 -12.79
C ASP A 218 5.65 -21.84 -11.70
N PRO A 219 6.01 -20.56 -11.83
CA PRO A 219 5.75 -19.56 -10.83
C PRO A 219 4.24 -19.30 -10.58
N THR A 220 3.37 -19.71 -11.52
CA THR A 220 1.93 -19.55 -11.38
C THR A 220 1.29 -20.62 -10.49
N LYS A 221 2.02 -21.69 -10.18
CA LYS A 221 1.57 -22.82 -9.35
C LYS A 221 2.19 -22.85 -7.96
N VAL A 222 2.97 -21.83 -7.63
CA VAL A 222 3.61 -21.73 -6.31
C VAL A 222 2.67 -21.02 -5.34
N ALA A 223 2.61 -21.54 -4.11
CA ALA A 223 1.88 -20.90 -3.03
C ALA A 223 2.43 -19.48 -2.76
N ASP A 224 1.55 -18.50 -2.61
CA ASP A 224 1.94 -17.12 -2.35
C ASP A 224 2.37 -16.93 -0.89
N HIS A 225 3.02 -15.80 -0.62
CA HIS A 225 3.36 -15.39 0.75
C HIS A 225 2.13 -15.40 1.66
N HIS A 226 2.35 -15.66 2.95
CA HIS A 226 1.30 -15.69 3.98
C HIS A 226 0.24 -16.79 3.79
N THR A 227 0.58 -17.87 3.08
CA THR A 227 -0.25 -19.07 2.95
C THR A 227 0.38 -20.26 3.68
N PRO A 228 -0.40 -21.26 4.13
CA PRO A 228 0.13 -22.45 4.83
C PRO A 228 1.11 -23.27 3.99
N ASP A 229 0.95 -23.23 2.66
CA ASP A 229 1.76 -24.02 1.71
C ASP A 229 2.97 -23.24 1.18
N PHE A 230 3.27 -22.07 1.78
CA PHE A 230 4.45 -21.27 1.40
C PHE A 230 5.73 -22.10 1.56
N TYR A 231 6.52 -22.15 0.49
CA TYR A 231 7.77 -22.89 0.42
C TYR A 231 8.91 -22.03 -0.11
N VAL A 232 10.10 -22.25 0.41
CA VAL A 232 11.34 -21.57 -0.02
C VAL A 232 12.43 -22.62 -0.23
N ASP A 233 13.12 -22.54 -1.36
CA ASP A 233 14.34 -23.29 -1.64
C ASP A 233 15.54 -22.58 -0.99
N ASP A 234 16.13 -23.23 0.01
CA ASP A 234 17.25 -22.70 0.80
C ASP A 234 18.50 -22.41 -0.03
N SER A 235 18.64 -23.00 -1.22
CA SER A 235 19.77 -22.73 -2.12
C SER A 235 19.84 -21.25 -2.57
N GLY A 236 18.72 -20.53 -2.52
CA GLY A 236 18.64 -19.09 -2.78
C GLY A 236 19.34 -18.22 -1.73
N MET A 237 19.52 -18.71 -0.50
CA MET A 237 20.11 -17.95 0.61
C MET A 237 21.56 -17.52 0.33
N LEU A 238 22.34 -18.37 -0.38
CA LEU A 238 23.74 -18.06 -0.71
C LEU A 238 23.90 -16.79 -1.55
N LEU A 239 22.90 -16.48 -2.40
CA LEU A 239 22.91 -15.25 -3.18
C LEU A 239 22.71 -14.03 -2.27
N GLY A 240 21.78 -14.12 -1.33
CA GLY A 240 21.50 -13.03 -0.38
C GLY A 240 22.62 -12.75 0.62
N MET A 241 23.54 -13.71 0.83
CA MET A 241 24.68 -13.57 1.75
C MET A 241 25.93 -12.95 1.07
N LYS A 242 25.97 -12.87 -0.24
CA LYS A 242 27.10 -12.30 -1.04
C LYS A 242 26.94 -10.79 -1.23
#